data_1c4677ea3f329d3292527e654b07fe03
#
_entry.id   1c4677ea3f329d3292527e654b07fe03
#
_cell.length_a   1.000
_cell.length_b   1.000
_cell.length_c   1.000
_cell.angle_alpha   90.00
_cell.angle_beta   90.00
_cell.angle_gamma   90.00
#
_symmetry.space_group_name_H-M   'P 1'
#
loop_
_entity.id
_entity.type
_entity.pdbx_description
1 polymer ?
#
loop_
_entity_poly.entity_id
_entity_poly.type
_entity_poly.pdbx_seq_one_letter_code
_entity_poly.pdbx_strand_id
1 'polypeptide(L)'
;MGEVTVSTPRDRNSSFDPQFIKKRETILAEGVADRIIGLYAMGNSTREISDWMEENLGNRVSADTISSITDRVLPEIKAWKSRMLDSVYPIVWMDAIHYKVTDERGCAVTRAIYNVLSIDREGHKELLGMYISRN
;
A
#
# COMPACT_ATOMS: atom_id res chain seq x y z
N MET A 1 -0.92 -21.60 -17.44
CA MET A 1 -1.68 -22.19 -16.32
C MET A 1 -3.14 -22.10 -16.70
N GLY A 2 -3.87 -23.22 -16.72
CA GLY A 2 -5.27 -23.26 -17.16
C GLY A 2 -6.20 -22.69 -16.10
N GLU A 3 -7.28 -22.08 -16.56
CA GLU A 3 -8.39 -21.60 -15.72
C GLU A 3 -9.08 -22.81 -15.06
N VAL A 4 -9.13 -22.84 -13.74
CA VAL A 4 -9.84 -23.86 -12.99
C VAL A 4 -11.12 -23.25 -12.45
N THR A 5 -12.25 -23.62 -13.07
CA THR A 5 -13.56 -23.22 -12.57
C THR A 5 -13.94 -24.08 -11.38
N VAL A 6 -13.92 -23.51 -10.18
CA VAL A 6 -14.36 -24.18 -8.96
C VAL A 6 -15.83 -23.81 -8.70
N SER A 7 -16.72 -24.79 -8.81
CA SER A 7 -18.13 -24.63 -8.43
C SER A 7 -18.28 -24.99 -6.97
N THR A 8 -18.50 -23.99 -6.11
CA THR A 8 -18.81 -24.24 -4.69
C THR A 8 -20.30 -24.51 -4.53
N PRO A 9 -20.70 -25.62 -3.90
CA PRO A 9 -22.11 -25.90 -3.62
C PRO A 9 -22.72 -24.81 -2.72
N ARG A 10 -23.91 -24.33 -3.10
CA ARG A 10 -24.68 -23.41 -2.27
C ARG A 10 -25.63 -24.19 -1.38
N ASP A 11 -25.48 -24.07 -0.08
CA ASP A 11 -26.46 -24.53 0.86
C ASP A 11 -27.68 -23.58 0.90
N ARG A 12 -28.88 -24.16 0.96
CA ARG A 12 -30.13 -23.40 0.97
C ARG A 12 -30.29 -22.50 2.18
N ASN A 13 -29.66 -22.84 3.30
CA ASN A 13 -29.69 -22.09 4.58
C ASN A 13 -28.46 -21.21 4.79
N SER A 14 -27.53 -21.14 3.83
CA SER A 14 -26.26 -20.41 3.96
C SER A 14 -25.43 -20.76 5.21
N SER A 15 -25.61 -21.96 5.78
CA SER A 15 -24.94 -22.42 6.99
C SER A 15 -23.58 -23.10 6.71
N PHE A 16 -23.33 -23.48 5.45
CA PHE A 16 -22.07 -24.10 5.07
C PHE A 16 -20.98 -23.04 4.89
N ASP A 17 -19.99 -23.06 5.76
CA ASP A 17 -18.77 -22.23 5.64
C ASP A 17 -17.61 -23.15 5.20
N PRO A 18 -17.14 -23.06 3.93
CA PRO A 18 -16.08 -23.93 3.45
C PRO A 18 -14.77 -23.63 4.17
N GLN A 19 -14.15 -24.64 4.77
CA GLN A 19 -12.91 -24.50 5.54
C GLN A 19 -11.69 -24.15 4.67
N PHE A 20 -11.73 -24.44 3.37
CA PHE A 20 -10.60 -24.23 2.46
C PHE A 20 -10.64 -22.90 1.72
N ILE A 21 -11.83 -22.37 1.42
CA ILE A 21 -12.00 -21.09 0.71
C ILE A 21 -13.20 -20.39 1.35
N LYS A 22 -12.94 -19.30 2.05
CA LYS A 22 -14.01 -18.48 2.64
C LYS A 22 -14.82 -17.80 1.55
N LYS A 23 -16.14 -17.64 1.79
CA LYS A 23 -17.01 -16.88 0.89
C LYS A 23 -16.43 -15.51 0.60
N ARG A 24 -16.22 -15.16 -0.69
CA ARG A 24 -15.67 -13.89 -1.17
C ARG A 24 -14.19 -13.66 -0.87
N GLU A 25 -13.44 -14.69 -0.55
CA GLU A 25 -11.98 -14.58 -0.43
C GLU A 25 -11.36 -14.68 -1.83
N THR A 26 -10.64 -13.65 -2.23
CA THR A 26 -9.82 -13.68 -3.44
C THR A 26 -8.49 -14.32 -3.09
N ILE A 27 -8.28 -15.59 -3.45
CA ILE A 27 -6.97 -16.23 -3.30
C ILE A 27 -6.09 -15.74 -4.45
N LEU A 28 -5.19 -14.85 -4.13
CA LEU A 28 -4.14 -14.44 -5.05
C LEU A 28 -3.00 -15.47 -5.00
N ALA A 29 -2.45 -15.80 -6.17
CA ALA A 29 -1.25 -16.63 -6.24
C ALA A 29 -0.12 -16.02 -5.40
N GLU A 30 0.71 -16.88 -4.81
CA GLU A 30 1.86 -16.44 -4.00
C GLU A 30 2.73 -15.43 -4.77
N GLY A 31 3.10 -14.34 -4.13
CA GLY A 31 3.89 -13.25 -4.74
C GLY A 31 3.10 -12.20 -5.53
N VAL A 32 1.80 -12.39 -5.79
CA VAL A 32 0.98 -11.37 -6.49
C VAL A 32 0.76 -10.15 -5.59
N ALA A 33 0.54 -10.37 -4.29
CA ALA A 33 0.38 -9.28 -3.33
C ALA A 33 1.64 -8.39 -3.28
N ASP A 34 2.82 -8.99 -3.27
CA ASP A 34 4.10 -8.27 -3.25
C ASP A 34 4.30 -7.45 -4.54
N ARG A 35 3.88 -7.99 -5.69
CA ARG A 35 3.91 -7.24 -6.95
C ARG A 35 2.98 -6.05 -6.95
N ILE A 36 1.77 -6.19 -6.42
CA ILE A 36 0.81 -5.09 -6.27
C ILE A 36 1.40 -4.00 -5.37
N ILE A 37 1.99 -4.39 -4.23
CA ILE A 37 2.66 -3.45 -3.31
C ILE A 37 3.83 -2.76 -4.02
N GLY A 38 4.65 -3.50 -4.76
CA GLY A 38 5.76 -2.95 -5.53
C GLY A 38 5.32 -1.94 -6.58
N LEU A 39 4.30 -2.26 -7.37
CA LEU A 39 3.73 -1.34 -8.37
C LEU A 39 3.15 -0.08 -7.72
N TYR A 40 2.45 -0.24 -6.59
CA TYR A 40 1.91 0.89 -5.83
C TYR A 40 3.03 1.79 -5.28
N ALA A 41 4.11 1.20 -4.76
CA ALA A 41 5.28 1.94 -4.29
C ALA A 41 6.01 2.70 -5.41
N MET A 42 5.91 2.25 -6.66
CA MET A 42 6.41 2.96 -7.84
C MET A 42 5.54 4.14 -8.26
N GLY A 43 4.39 4.36 -7.60
CA GLY A 43 3.48 5.46 -7.85
C GLY A 43 2.32 5.14 -8.81
N ASN A 44 2.13 3.87 -9.19
CA ASN A 44 1.01 3.47 -10.02
C ASN A 44 -0.31 3.62 -9.26
N SER A 45 -1.35 4.10 -9.92
CA SER A 45 -2.70 4.14 -9.38
C SER A 45 -3.31 2.73 -9.31
N THR A 46 -4.35 2.55 -8.51
CA THR A 46 -5.08 1.27 -8.43
C THR A 46 -5.63 0.82 -9.78
N ARG A 47 -5.97 1.76 -10.66
CA ARG A 47 -6.44 1.47 -12.02
C ARG A 47 -5.31 0.92 -12.90
N GLU A 48 -4.17 1.59 -12.92
CA GLU A 48 -2.98 1.15 -13.69
C GLU A 48 -2.49 -0.21 -13.21
N ILE A 49 -2.53 -0.46 -11.89
CA ILE A 49 -2.20 -1.78 -11.34
C ILE A 49 -3.20 -2.84 -11.82
N SER A 50 -4.51 -2.52 -11.83
CA SER A 50 -5.55 -3.44 -12.32
C SER A 50 -5.36 -3.77 -13.79
N ASP A 51 -5.07 -2.77 -14.63
CA ASP A 51 -4.84 -2.93 -16.06
C ASP A 51 -3.56 -3.73 -16.30
N TRP A 52 -2.48 -3.45 -15.57
CA TRP A 52 -1.23 -4.22 -15.63
C TRP A 52 -1.43 -5.70 -15.27
N MET A 53 -2.23 -5.97 -14.24
CA MET A 53 -2.56 -7.33 -13.80
C MET A 53 -3.32 -8.09 -14.87
N GLU A 54 -4.29 -7.44 -15.53
CA GLU A 54 -5.05 -8.02 -16.63
C GLU A 54 -4.14 -8.36 -17.82
N GLU A 55 -3.26 -7.42 -18.21
CA GLU A 55 -2.35 -7.61 -19.34
C GLU A 55 -1.30 -8.69 -19.12
N ASN A 56 -0.73 -8.77 -17.90
CA ASN A 56 0.42 -9.64 -17.65
C ASN A 56 0.05 -10.97 -17.00
N LEU A 57 -1.06 -11.05 -16.28
CA LEU A 57 -1.48 -12.26 -15.56
C LEU A 57 -2.85 -12.78 -16.02
N GLY A 58 -3.51 -12.08 -16.94
CA GLY A 58 -4.81 -12.49 -17.49
C GLY A 58 -5.98 -12.35 -16.48
N ASN A 59 -5.75 -11.71 -15.33
CA ASN A 59 -6.75 -11.56 -14.28
C ASN A 59 -6.84 -10.11 -13.83
N ARG A 60 -8.04 -9.55 -13.93
CA ARG A 60 -8.32 -8.21 -13.41
C ARG A 60 -8.53 -8.23 -11.91
N VAL A 61 -7.83 -7.35 -11.19
CA VAL A 61 -7.97 -7.19 -9.74
C VAL A 61 -8.75 -5.89 -9.46
N SER A 62 -9.76 -5.95 -8.59
CA SER A 62 -10.56 -4.76 -8.27
C SER A 62 -9.73 -3.73 -7.49
N ALA A 63 -10.10 -2.44 -7.62
CA ALA A 63 -9.47 -1.36 -6.87
C ALA A 63 -9.55 -1.57 -5.35
N ASP A 64 -10.67 -2.11 -4.85
CA ASP A 64 -10.86 -2.42 -3.43
C ASP A 64 -9.90 -3.52 -2.96
N THR A 65 -9.68 -4.54 -3.80
CA THR A 65 -8.72 -5.60 -3.48
C THR A 65 -7.30 -5.05 -3.45
N ILE A 66 -6.93 -4.20 -4.41
CA ILE A 66 -5.61 -3.55 -4.45
C ILE A 66 -5.42 -2.69 -3.20
N SER A 67 -6.42 -1.86 -2.83
CA SER A 67 -6.37 -1.05 -1.61
C SER A 67 -6.21 -1.92 -0.35
N SER A 68 -6.98 -3.00 -0.25
CA SER A 68 -6.87 -3.93 0.88
C SER A 68 -5.48 -4.59 1.00
N ILE A 69 -4.84 -4.87 -0.13
CA ILE A 69 -3.48 -5.43 -0.16
C ILE A 69 -2.46 -4.38 0.26
N THR A 70 -2.56 -3.16 -0.28
CA THR A 70 -1.63 -2.07 0.07
C THR A 70 -1.76 -1.65 1.53
N ASP A 71 -2.95 -1.75 2.12
CA ASP A 71 -3.17 -1.46 3.53
C ASP A 71 -2.43 -2.42 4.48
N ARG A 72 -2.04 -3.60 4.01
CA ARG A 72 -1.24 -4.56 4.80
C ARG A 72 0.13 -4.00 5.22
N VAL A 73 0.66 -3.02 4.49
CA VAL A 73 1.94 -2.36 4.80
C VAL A 73 1.80 -1.31 5.91
N LEU A 74 0.58 -0.87 6.22
CA LEU A 74 0.35 0.18 7.23
C LEU A 74 0.91 -0.14 8.63
N PRO A 75 0.83 -1.37 9.16
CA PRO A 75 1.44 -1.71 10.44
C PRO A 75 2.97 -1.55 10.43
N GLU A 76 3.62 -1.94 9.34
CA GLU A 76 5.08 -1.79 9.19
C GLU A 76 5.48 -0.33 9.11
N ILE A 77 4.73 0.48 8.35
CA ILE A 77 4.94 1.94 8.29
C ILE A 77 4.77 2.57 9.68
N LYS A 78 3.76 2.15 10.44
CA LYS A 78 3.56 2.64 11.82
C LYS A 78 4.71 2.25 12.73
N ALA A 79 5.17 1.00 12.68
CA ALA A 79 6.32 0.53 13.45
C ALA A 79 7.58 1.30 13.07
N TRP A 80 7.84 1.51 11.77
CA TRP A 80 8.95 2.32 11.28
C TRP A 80 8.88 3.77 11.80
N LYS A 81 7.70 4.40 11.78
CA LYS A 81 7.52 5.77 12.28
C LYS A 81 7.74 5.91 13.77
N SER A 82 7.49 4.86 14.53
CA SER A 82 7.64 4.84 16.01
C SER A 82 8.94 4.20 16.49
N ARG A 83 9.85 3.84 15.56
CA ARG A 83 11.13 3.23 15.93
C ARG A 83 11.99 4.18 16.76
N MET A 84 12.84 3.63 17.58
CA MET A 84 13.85 4.42 18.28
C MET A 84 14.88 4.92 17.28
N LEU A 85 15.18 6.20 17.34
CA LEU A 85 16.24 6.84 16.56
C LEU A 85 17.55 6.82 17.35
N ASP A 86 18.67 6.92 16.64
CA ASP A 86 19.97 7.06 17.28
C ASP A 86 20.05 8.35 18.11
N SER A 87 20.91 8.34 19.10
CA SER A 87 21.06 9.48 20.01
C SER A 87 21.71 10.72 19.36
N VAL A 88 22.42 10.54 18.25
CA VAL A 88 23.15 11.61 17.56
C VAL A 88 23.16 11.40 16.06
N TYR A 89 22.70 12.43 15.35
CA TYR A 89 22.84 12.57 13.90
C TYR A 89 23.64 13.85 13.62
N PRO A 90 24.88 13.75 13.10
CA PRO A 90 25.73 14.91 12.84
C PRO A 90 25.13 15.92 11.86
N ILE A 91 24.37 15.43 10.89
CA ILE A 91 23.71 16.27 9.88
C ILE A 91 22.26 15.84 9.76
N VAL A 92 21.35 16.81 9.91
CA VAL A 92 19.91 16.63 9.68
C VAL A 92 19.41 17.77 8.81
N TRP A 93 18.60 17.43 7.78
CA TRP A 93 17.92 18.45 6.97
C TRP A 93 16.47 18.04 6.69
N MET A 94 15.65 19.04 6.39
CA MET A 94 14.25 18.84 6.00
C MET A 94 14.06 19.26 4.56
N ASP A 95 13.36 18.45 3.81
CA ASP A 95 12.90 18.74 2.46
C ASP A 95 11.37 18.74 2.43
N ALA A 96 10.77 19.66 1.67
CA ALA A 96 9.33 19.79 1.60
C ALA A 96 8.83 19.64 0.15
N ILE A 97 7.97 18.65 -0.06
CA ILE A 97 7.28 18.43 -1.34
C ILE A 97 5.86 18.99 -1.22
N HIS A 98 5.52 19.95 -2.05
CA HIS A 98 4.19 20.55 -2.10
C HIS A 98 3.32 19.82 -3.13
N TYR A 99 2.08 19.49 -2.74
CA TYR A 99 1.11 18.83 -3.60
C TYR A 99 -0.30 19.39 -3.37
N LYS A 100 -1.15 19.25 -4.38
CA LYS A 100 -2.54 19.71 -4.31
C LYS A 100 -3.45 18.52 -3.99
N VAL A 101 -4.36 18.71 -3.06
CA VAL A 101 -5.43 17.75 -2.72
C VAL A 101 -6.76 18.48 -2.69
N THR A 102 -7.83 17.75 -2.93
CA THR A 102 -9.18 18.25 -2.70
C THR A 102 -9.54 17.98 -1.24
N ASP A 103 -9.96 19.02 -0.53
CA ASP A 103 -10.42 18.90 0.86
C ASP A 103 -11.85 18.33 0.91
N GLU A 104 -12.34 18.09 2.13
CA GLU A 104 -13.71 17.58 2.36
C GLU A 104 -14.82 18.50 1.83
N ARG A 105 -14.51 19.77 1.56
CA ARG A 105 -15.42 20.77 0.99
C ARG A 105 -15.34 20.86 -0.53
N GLY A 106 -14.53 20.01 -1.17
CA GLY A 106 -14.31 20.04 -2.61
C GLY A 106 -13.35 21.13 -3.10
N CYS A 107 -12.67 21.84 -2.21
CA CYS A 107 -11.72 22.89 -2.57
C CYS A 107 -10.30 22.33 -2.74
N ALA A 108 -9.59 22.81 -3.77
CA ALA A 108 -8.19 22.48 -3.97
C ALA A 108 -7.31 23.20 -2.93
N VAL A 109 -6.67 22.45 -2.05
CA VAL A 109 -5.73 22.96 -1.05
C VAL A 109 -4.32 22.45 -1.33
N THR A 110 -3.33 23.28 -1.09
CA THR A 110 -1.93 22.88 -1.18
C THR A 110 -1.49 22.34 0.18
N ARG A 111 -0.94 21.12 0.19
CA ARG A 111 -0.32 20.52 1.37
C ARG A 111 1.16 20.28 1.12
N ALA A 112 1.92 20.11 2.17
CA ALA A 112 3.32 19.75 2.11
C ALA A 112 3.59 18.45 2.84
N ILE A 113 4.46 17.63 2.24
CA ILE A 113 5.09 16.49 2.92
C ILE A 113 6.49 16.93 3.29
N TYR A 114 6.80 16.94 4.57
CA TYR A 114 8.13 17.19 5.09
C TYR A 114 8.86 15.88 5.27
N ASN A 115 9.95 15.70 4.57
CA ASN A 115 10.88 14.60 4.75
C ASN A 115 12.03 15.06 5.65
N VAL A 116 12.24 14.36 6.76
CA VAL A 116 13.37 14.60 7.66
C VAL A 116 14.44 13.58 7.36
N LEU A 117 15.54 14.04 6.79
CA LEU A 117 16.68 13.23 6.36
C LEU A 117 17.88 13.49 7.26
N SER A 118 18.73 12.50 7.41
CA SER A 118 19.93 12.59 8.23
C SER A 118 21.11 11.85 7.59
N ILE A 119 22.29 12.14 8.14
CA ILE A 119 23.48 11.31 7.98
C ILE A 119 23.86 10.81 9.37
N ASP A 120 24.04 9.50 9.52
CA ASP A 120 24.51 8.87 10.75
C ASP A 120 26.03 9.08 10.96
N ARG A 121 26.58 8.53 12.04
CA ARG A 121 28.01 8.65 12.34
C ARG A 121 28.91 7.88 11.37
N GLU A 122 28.37 6.89 10.69
CA GLU A 122 29.04 6.05 9.70
C GLU A 122 28.97 6.65 8.28
N GLY A 123 28.21 7.76 8.10
CA GLY A 123 28.06 8.45 6.82
C GLY A 123 26.91 7.94 5.96
N HIS A 124 26.03 7.08 6.49
CA HIS A 124 24.87 6.59 5.76
C HIS A 124 23.71 7.61 5.82
N LYS A 125 22.99 7.72 4.72
CA LYS A 125 21.76 8.51 4.66
C LYS A 125 20.60 7.73 5.24
N GLU A 126 19.84 8.36 6.13
CA GLU A 126 18.63 7.79 6.72
C GLU A 126 17.46 8.76 6.62
N LEU A 127 16.26 8.22 6.35
CA LEU A 127 15.01 8.95 6.47
C LEU A 127 14.48 8.78 7.90
N LEU A 128 14.54 9.83 8.69
CA LEU A 128 14.09 9.81 10.09
C LEU A 128 12.58 9.81 10.23
N GLY A 129 11.90 10.53 9.34
CA GLY A 129 10.44 10.61 9.38
C GLY A 129 9.84 11.39 8.23
N MET A 130 8.53 11.22 8.06
CA MET A 130 7.71 11.93 7.08
C MET A 130 6.50 12.54 7.79
N TYR A 131 6.24 13.81 7.57
CA TYR A 131 5.15 14.56 8.20
C TYR A 131 4.34 15.29 7.15
N ILE A 132 3.01 15.19 7.26
CA ILE A 132 2.09 15.87 6.35
C ILE A 132 1.56 17.11 7.04
N SER A 133 1.68 18.27 6.38
CA SER A 133 1.03 19.50 6.83
C SER A 133 -0.48 19.34 6.83
N ARG A 134 -1.12 19.80 7.91
CA ARG A 134 -2.60 19.84 8.05
C ARG A 134 -3.19 21.22 7.75
N ASN A 135 -2.36 22.18 7.34
CA ASN A 135 -2.83 23.53 7.03
C ASN A 135 -3.39 23.59 5.62
#